data_cb842d221464b849835dff595b07998e
#
_entry.id   cb842d221464b849835dff595b07998e
#
_cell.length_a   1.000
_cell.length_b   1.000
_cell.length_c   1.000
_cell.angle_alpha   90.00
_cell.angle_beta   90.00
_cell.angle_gamma   90.00
#
_symmetry.space_group_name_H-M   'P 1'
#
loop_
_entity.id
_entity.type
_entity.pdbx_description
1 polymer ?
#
loop_
_entity_poly.entity_id
_entity_poly.type
_entity_poly.pdbx_seq_one_letter_code
_entity_poly.pdbx_strand_id
1 'polypeptide(L)'
;MRQRIIPVIYSLLEMPVSLANSGVVYQALKKCGIGLVSALPETWLVHLIRMAEEDPQMILVRLAKEEEAVGISAGAHFAGVKSAMLMQNHGFLASINGIVSFAQLYRIPLLMLISYRGHFGERDPWQTQGGGATEPLLRALGIPYSFLDDPAKVEKRIAEAQTWAYSSLHPAALLLTRELMWEEPAP
;
A
#
# COMPACT_ATOMS: atom_id res chain seq x y z
N MET A 1 -24.15 -10.39 -33.68
CA MET A 1 -23.94 -10.99 -32.33
C MET A 1 -23.26 -9.95 -31.45
N ARG A 2 -24.02 -9.21 -30.63
CA ARG A 2 -23.46 -8.22 -29.69
C ARG A 2 -23.07 -8.98 -28.43
N GLN A 3 -21.77 -9.15 -28.17
CA GLN A 3 -21.28 -9.57 -26.86
C GLN A 3 -21.71 -8.52 -25.83
N ARG A 4 -22.57 -8.92 -24.92
CA ARG A 4 -22.85 -8.14 -23.71
C ARG A 4 -21.58 -8.18 -22.85
N ILE A 5 -20.82 -7.11 -22.82
CA ILE A 5 -19.88 -6.85 -21.76
C ILE A 5 -20.74 -6.62 -20.53
N ILE A 6 -20.87 -7.62 -19.69
CA ILE A 6 -21.48 -7.48 -18.37
C ILE A 6 -20.38 -6.82 -17.52
N PRO A 7 -20.56 -5.56 -17.09
CA PRO A 7 -19.70 -5.04 -16.03
C PRO A 7 -20.03 -5.83 -14.77
N VAL A 8 -19.11 -6.66 -14.31
CA VAL A 8 -19.17 -7.21 -12.97
C VAL A 8 -18.89 -6.04 -12.03
N ILE A 9 -19.93 -5.26 -11.78
CA ILE A 9 -19.94 -4.28 -10.70
C ILE A 9 -20.16 -5.11 -9.44
N TYR A 10 -19.08 -5.62 -8.85
CA TYR A 10 -19.17 -6.03 -7.45
C TYR A 10 -19.57 -4.79 -6.66
N SER A 11 -20.67 -4.85 -5.95
CA SER A 11 -20.98 -3.84 -4.94
C SER A 11 -19.78 -3.83 -3.98
N LEU A 12 -19.27 -2.65 -3.61
CA LEU A 12 -18.17 -2.53 -2.66
C LEU A 12 -18.42 -3.27 -1.34
N LEU A 13 -19.68 -3.56 -1.03
CA LEU A 13 -20.16 -4.32 0.13
C LEU A 13 -20.00 -5.85 -0.05
N GLU A 14 -19.80 -6.34 -1.27
CA GLU A 14 -19.66 -7.77 -1.58
C GLU A 14 -18.21 -8.19 -1.85
N MET A 15 -17.27 -7.23 -1.75
CA MET A 15 -15.85 -7.56 -1.93
C MET A 15 -15.33 -8.25 -0.67
N PRO A 16 -14.64 -9.38 -0.80
CA PRO A 16 -14.10 -10.14 0.33
C PRO A 16 -12.85 -9.46 0.92
N VAL A 17 -12.92 -8.15 1.09
CA VAL A 17 -11.86 -7.32 1.69
C VAL A 17 -12.37 -6.77 3.01
N SER A 18 -11.62 -6.97 4.08
CA SER A 18 -12.02 -6.55 5.41
C SER A 18 -12.14 -5.04 5.52
N LEU A 19 -13.38 -4.56 5.60
CA LEU A 19 -13.68 -3.16 5.88
C LEU A 19 -13.19 -2.76 7.28
N ALA A 20 -13.38 -3.64 8.26
CA ALA A 20 -12.97 -3.40 9.64
C ALA A 20 -11.45 -3.23 9.76
N ASN A 21 -10.67 -4.16 9.20
CA ASN A 21 -9.20 -4.10 9.24
C ASN A 21 -8.65 -2.96 8.38
N SER A 22 -9.29 -2.66 7.24
CA SER A 22 -8.97 -1.45 6.47
C SER A 22 -9.15 -0.18 7.33
N GLY A 23 -10.22 -0.12 8.13
CA GLY A 23 -10.44 0.96 9.09
C GLY A 23 -9.33 1.08 10.13
N VAL A 24 -8.86 -0.05 10.68
CA VAL A 24 -7.72 -0.07 11.63
C VAL A 24 -6.46 0.49 10.98
N VAL A 25 -6.13 0.06 9.75
CA VAL A 25 -4.97 0.58 9.00
C VAL A 25 -5.11 2.08 8.75
N TYR A 26 -6.29 2.52 8.29
CA TYR A 26 -6.55 3.93 7.99
C TYR A 26 -6.40 4.83 9.22
N GLN A 27 -7.00 4.44 10.35
CA GLN A 27 -6.88 5.18 11.60
C GLN A 27 -5.44 5.23 12.12
N ALA A 28 -4.67 4.15 11.94
CA ALA A 28 -3.26 4.12 12.29
C ALA A 28 -2.43 5.11 11.45
N LEU A 29 -2.69 5.22 10.15
CA LEU A 29 -2.07 6.23 9.29
C LEU A 29 -2.38 7.66 9.79
N LYS A 30 -3.64 7.94 10.12
CA LYS A 30 -4.03 9.25 10.68
C LYS A 30 -3.35 9.55 12.01
N LYS A 31 -3.29 8.60 12.94
CA LYS A 31 -2.59 8.76 14.23
C LYS A 31 -1.10 9.05 14.06
N CYS A 32 -0.49 8.52 13.00
CA CYS A 32 0.89 8.81 12.63
C CYS A 32 1.07 10.19 11.96
N GLY A 33 -0.03 10.93 11.75
CA GLY A 33 -0.01 12.25 11.12
C GLY A 33 0.21 12.20 9.60
N ILE A 34 -0.12 11.07 8.96
CA ILE A 34 -0.13 11.00 7.49
C ILE A 34 -1.23 11.93 6.98
N GLY A 35 -0.86 12.92 6.18
CA GLY A 35 -1.77 13.89 5.56
C GLY A 35 -1.95 13.70 4.05
N LEU A 36 -1.13 12.84 3.43
CA LEU A 36 -1.21 12.53 2.01
C LEU A 36 -1.08 11.03 1.77
N VAL A 37 -1.99 10.49 0.97
CA VAL A 37 -1.94 9.12 0.47
C VAL A 37 -1.92 9.17 -1.05
N SER A 38 -0.99 8.43 -1.66
CA SER A 38 -0.96 8.21 -3.11
C SER A 38 -1.29 6.77 -3.42
N ALA A 39 -2.17 6.54 -4.40
CA ALA A 39 -2.65 5.20 -4.71
C ALA A 39 -3.05 5.03 -6.17
N LEU A 40 -2.77 3.86 -6.72
CA LEU A 40 -3.48 3.32 -7.88
C LEU A 40 -4.60 2.41 -7.39
N PRO A 41 -5.82 2.45 -7.96
CA PRO A 41 -6.92 1.56 -7.54
C PRO A 41 -6.52 0.08 -7.61
N GLU A 42 -6.70 -0.61 -6.49
CA GLU A 42 -6.34 -2.03 -6.30
C GLU A 42 -7.34 -2.69 -5.35
N THR A 43 -7.66 -3.96 -5.55
CA THR A 43 -8.75 -4.65 -4.86
C THR A 43 -8.60 -4.66 -3.34
N TRP A 44 -7.44 -5.02 -2.80
CA TRP A 44 -7.25 -5.12 -1.35
C TRP A 44 -7.21 -3.75 -0.65
N LEU A 45 -6.89 -2.69 -1.39
CA LEU A 45 -6.76 -1.34 -0.86
C LEU A 45 -8.01 -0.48 -1.08
N VAL A 46 -9.06 -1.04 -1.69
CA VAL A 46 -10.26 -0.28 -2.09
C VAL A 46 -10.90 0.50 -0.95
N HIS A 47 -11.02 -0.12 0.23
CA HIS A 47 -11.61 0.55 1.39
C HIS A 47 -10.69 1.64 1.97
N LEU A 48 -9.37 1.41 1.96
CA LEU A 48 -8.38 2.43 2.36
C LEU A 48 -8.43 3.65 1.44
N ILE A 49 -8.45 3.41 0.13
CA ILE A 49 -8.54 4.47 -0.88
C ILE A 49 -9.84 5.26 -0.73
N ARG A 50 -10.96 4.57 -0.53
CA ARG A 50 -12.26 5.20 -0.30
C ARG A 50 -12.28 6.05 0.96
N MET A 51 -11.76 5.52 2.09
CA MET A 51 -11.67 6.29 3.35
C MET A 51 -10.82 7.55 3.18
N ALA A 52 -9.70 7.46 2.43
CA ALA A 52 -8.87 8.62 2.13
C ALA A 52 -9.58 9.64 1.23
N GLU A 53 -10.42 9.19 0.30
CA GLU A 53 -11.19 10.07 -0.60
C GLU A 53 -12.33 10.80 0.15
N GLU A 54 -12.96 10.12 1.11
CA GLU A 54 -14.09 10.65 1.88
C GLU A 54 -13.64 11.56 3.04
N ASP A 55 -12.36 11.53 3.43
CA ASP A 55 -11.83 12.31 4.55
C ASP A 55 -11.29 13.67 4.09
N PRO A 56 -11.93 14.81 4.47
CA PRO A 56 -11.47 16.15 4.08
C PRO A 56 -10.11 16.53 4.67
N GLN A 57 -9.59 15.79 5.64
CA GLN A 57 -8.27 16.00 6.23
C GLN A 57 -7.17 15.20 5.55
N MET A 58 -7.50 14.34 4.59
CA MET A 58 -6.57 13.50 3.86
C MET A 58 -6.49 13.94 2.40
N ILE A 59 -5.29 14.17 1.91
CA ILE A 59 -5.08 14.39 0.48
C ILE A 59 -4.90 13.04 -0.20
N LEU A 60 -5.84 12.64 -1.05
CA LEU A 60 -5.69 11.47 -1.90
C LEU A 60 -5.18 11.90 -3.28
N VAL A 61 -4.03 11.37 -3.69
CA VAL A 61 -3.51 11.52 -5.05
C VAL A 61 -3.68 10.21 -5.80
N ARG A 62 -4.56 10.22 -6.80
CA ARG A 62 -4.76 9.09 -7.71
C ARG A 62 -3.67 9.06 -8.76
N LEU A 63 -3.07 7.91 -8.96
CA LEU A 63 -1.91 7.71 -9.84
C LEU A 63 -2.35 7.10 -11.18
N ALA A 64 -1.60 7.39 -12.23
CA ALA A 64 -1.63 6.63 -13.48
C ALA A 64 -0.61 5.47 -13.44
N LYS A 65 0.46 5.61 -12.64
CA LYS A 65 1.50 4.60 -12.42
C LYS A 65 2.07 4.75 -11.01
N GLU A 66 2.32 3.66 -10.31
CA GLU A 66 2.77 3.69 -8.92
C GLU A 66 4.14 4.37 -8.73
N GLU A 67 5.01 4.35 -9.72
CA GLU A 67 6.30 5.06 -9.70
C GLU A 67 6.13 6.57 -9.46
N GLU A 68 5.02 7.18 -9.90
CA GLU A 68 4.72 8.60 -9.66
C GLU A 68 4.64 8.93 -8.16
N ALA A 69 4.21 7.96 -7.34
CA ALA A 69 4.10 8.13 -5.90
C ALA A 69 5.45 8.47 -5.23
N VAL A 70 6.56 8.02 -5.80
CA VAL A 70 7.91 8.33 -5.29
C VAL A 70 8.17 9.83 -5.35
N GLY A 71 7.90 10.46 -6.49
CA GLY A 71 8.05 11.91 -6.67
C GLY A 71 7.05 12.71 -5.83
N ILE A 72 5.80 12.24 -5.74
CA ILE A 72 4.74 12.85 -4.92
C ILE A 72 5.12 12.82 -3.45
N SER A 73 5.60 11.67 -2.94
CA SER A 73 6.05 11.54 -1.55
C SER A 73 7.26 12.41 -1.24
N ALA A 74 8.19 12.55 -2.20
CA ALA A 74 9.31 13.46 -2.06
C ALA A 74 8.84 14.92 -1.97
N GLY A 75 7.94 15.35 -2.85
CA GLY A 75 7.34 16.69 -2.79
C GLY A 75 6.63 16.95 -1.46
N ALA A 76 5.85 15.98 -0.98
CA ALA A 76 5.19 16.05 0.32
C ALA A 76 6.21 16.20 1.47
N HIS A 77 7.28 15.40 1.44
CA HIS A 77 8.35 15.49 2.45
C HIS A 77 8.97 16.89 2.51
N PHE A 78 9.35 17.46 1.36
CA PHE A 78 9.91 18.82 1.31
C PHE A 78 8.90 19.90 1.71
N ALA A 79 7.60 19.65 1.54
CA ALA A 79 6.54 20.53 2.02
C ALA A 79 6.18 20.32 3.51
N GLY A 80 6.88 19.44 4.22
CA GLY A 80 6.61 19.12 5.63
C GLY A 80 5.36 18.25 5.84
N VAL A 81 4.83 17.62 4.79
CA VAL A 81 3.67 16.73 4.85
C VAL A 81 4.14 15.28 4.88
N LYS A 82 3.68 14.52 5.86
CA LYS A 82 3.92 13.08 5.90
C LYS A 82 3.00 12.35 4.93
N SER A 83 3.56 11.42 4.17
CA SER A 83 2.82 10.68 3.15
C SER A 83 2.98 9.17 3.28
N ALA A 84 2.01 8.44 2.71
CA ALA A 84 2.09 7.00 2.53
C ALA A 84 1.73 6.63 1.08
N MET A 85 2.43 5.63 0.55
CA MET A 85 2.18 5.06 -0.77
C MET A 85 1.40 3.76 -0.60
N LEU A 86 0.23 3.65 -1.24
CA LEU A 86 -0.57 2.43 -1.28
C LEU A 86 -0.43 1.79 -2.66
N MET A 87 0.01 0.54 -2.71
CA MET A 87 0.26 -0.17 -3.96
C MET A 87 0.16 -1.68 -3.77
N GLN A 88 0.05 -2.41 -4.87
CA GLN A 88 0.25 -3.87 -4.85
C GLN A 88 1.70 -4.23 -5.15
N ASN A 89 2.03 -5.53 -5.07
CA ASN A 89 3.37 -6.06 -5.41
C ASN A 89 3.87 -5.55 -6.76
N HIS A 90 3.04 -5.61 -7.81
CA HIS A 90 3.42 -5.15 -9.15
C HIS A 90 3.69 -3.65 -9.19
N GLY A 91 2.98 -2.87 -8.39
CA GLY A 91 3.24 -1.45 -8.22
C GLY A 91 4.59 -1.16 -7.58
N PHE A 92 4.96 -1.95 -6.56
CA PHE A 92 6.32 -1.90 -6.00
C PHE A 92 7.37 -2.24 -7.06
N LEU A 93 7.19 -3.32 -7.83
CA LEU A 93 8.10 -3.69 -8.92
C LEU A 93 8.22 -2.58 -9.96
N ALA A 94 7.12 -1.96 -10.34
CA ALA A 94 7.10 -0.85 -11.29
C ALA A 94 7.79 0.42 -10.77
N SER A 95 7.89 0.57 -9.43
CA SER A 95 8.46 1.74 -8.78
C SER A 95 9.95 1.63 -8.45
N ILE A 96 10.58 0.47 -8.67
CA ILE A 96 11.98 0.19 -8.26
C ILE A 96 12.94 1.24 -8.78
N ASN A 97 12.82 1.62 -10.06
CA ASN A 97 13.71 2.63 -10.64
C ASN A 97 13.59 3.97 -9.90
N GLY A 98 12.38 4.46 -9.65
CA GLY A 98 12.15 5.70 -8.89
C GLY A 98 12.65 5.59 -7.44
N ILE A 99 12.46 4.44 -6.79
CA ILE A 99 12.95 4.21 -5.43
C ILE A 99 14.48 4.29 -5.39
N VAL A 100 15.18 3.59 -6.28
CA VAL A 100 16.66 3.53 -6.29
C VAL A 100 17.26 4.85 -6.77
N SER A 101 16.82 5.33 -7.94
CA SER A 101 17.44 6.46 -8.62
C SER A 101 17.04 7.82 -8.02
N PHE A 102 16.00 7.87 -7.21
CA PHE A 102 15.56 9.10 -6.60
C PHE A 102 15.45 9.01 -5.07
N ALA A 103 14.60 8.12 -4.52
CA ALA A 103 14.37 8.12 -3.09
C ALA A 103 15.62 7.73 -2.27
N GLN A 104 16.31 6.66 -2.65
CA GLN A 104 17.54 6.23 -1.95
C GLN A 104 18.69 7.20 -2.22
N LEU A 105 18.87 7.64 -3.47
CA LEU A 105 19.94 8.55 -3.85
C LEU A 105 19.86 9.89 -3.10
N TYR A 106 18.66 10.46 -3.01
CA TYR A 106 18.43 11.76 -2.37
C TYR A 106 17.95 11.67 -0.92
N ARG A 107 17.98 10.46 -0.34
CA ARG A 107 17.62 10.21 1.06
C ARG A 107 16.21 10.71 1.40
N ILE A 108 15.24 10.30 0.60
CA ILE A 108 13.82 10.62 0.79
C ILE A 108 13.16 9.50 1.61
N PRO A 109 12.49 9.83 2.72
CA PRO A 109 11.70 8.84 3.46
C PRO A 109 10.47 8.43 2.65
N LEU A 110 10.26 7.14 2.47
CA LEU A 110 9.02 6.59 1.90
C LEU A 110 8.40 5.61 2.86
N LEU A 111 7.12 5.76 3.16
CA LEU A 111 6.31 4.76 3.84
C LEU A 111 5.46 4.05 2.80
N MET A 112 5.78 2.80 2.49
CA MET A 112 5.09 1.99 1.50
C MET A 112 4.21 0.93 2.18
N LEU A 113 2.91 0.94 1.88
CA LEU A 113 1.98 -0.12 2.24
C LEU A 113 1.69 -0.94 0.99
N ILE A 114 2.15 -2.18 0.97
CA ILE A 114 2.11 -3.05 -0.21
C ILE A 114 1.13 -4.19 0.06
N SER A 115 0.04 -4.30 -0.71
CA SER A 115 -0.83 -5.47 -0.65
C SER A 115 -0.04 -6.70 -1.11
N TYR A 116 0.19 -7.63 -0.17
CA TYR A 116 1.10 -8.76 -0.38
C TYR A 116 0.34 -9.95 -0.99
N ARG A 117 0.09 -9.83 -2.30
CA ARG A 117 -0.54 -10.85 -3.14
C ARG A 117 0.47 -11.92 -3.57
N GLY A 118 -0.05 -13.03 -4.08
CA GLY A 118 0.77 -14.08 -4.67
C GLY A 118 1.45 -15.01 -3.66
N HIS A 119 0.97 -15.06 -2.42
CA HIS A 119 1.40 -15.96 -1.37
C HIS A 119 0.44 -17.13 -1.18
N PHE A 120 0.64 -18.01 -0.17
CA PHE A 120 -0.26 -19.12 0.11
C PHE A 120 -1.73 -18.68 0.17
N GLY A 121 -2.62 -19.40 -0.50
CA GLY A 121 -4.04 -19.04 -0.64
C GLY A 121 -4.35 -18.08 -1.78
N GLU A 122 -3.35 -17.62 -2.57
CA GLU A 122 -3.62 -16.82 -3.77
C GLU A 122 -4.30 -17.67 -4.84
N ARG A 123 -5.40 -17.12 -5.39
CA ARG A 123 -6.19 -17.80 -6.44
C ARG A 123 -5.87 -17.28 -7.84
N ASP A 124 -5.25 -16.10 -7.92
CA ASP A 124 -4.93 -15.41 -9.16
C ASP A 124 -3.49 -15.72 -9.59
N PRO A 125 -3.27 -16.60 -10.57
CA PRO A 125 -1.92 -17.08 -10.92
C PRO A 125 -0.99 -15.96 -11.38
N TRP A 126 -1.52 -14.87 -11.94
CA TRP A 126 -0.72 -13.71 -12.34
C TRP A 126 -0.14 -12.92 -11.15
N GLN A 127 -0.64 -13.14 -9.94
CA GLN A 127 -0.09 -12.50 -8.73
C GLN A 127 1.12 -13.25 -8.16
N THR A 128 1.25 -14.53 -8.44
CA THR A 128 2.22 -15.42 -7.77
C THR A 128 3.67 -14.97 -7.99
N GLN A 129 4.03 -14.58 -9.21
CA GLN A 129 5.39 -14.15 -9.52
C GLN A 129 5.75 -12.81 -8.88
N GLY A 130 4.80 -11.87 -8.86
CA GLY A 130 4.97 -10.59 -8.16
C GLY A 130 5.15 -10.78 -6.66
N GLY A 131 4.35 -11.67 -6.05
CA GLY A 131 4.49 -12.03 -4.64
C GLY A 131 5.86 -12.61 -4.32
N GLY A 132 6.28 -13.63 -5.08
CA GLY A 132 7.57 -14.29 -4.90
C GLY A 132 8.78 -13.37 -5.08
N ALA A 133 8.67 -12.32 -5.89
CA ALA A 133 9.74 -11.36 -6.13
C ALA A 133 9.83 -10.25 -5.06
N THR A 134 8.74 -9.95 -4.36
CA THR A 134 8.64 -8.78 -3.49
C THR A 134 9.68 -8.77 -2.37
N GLU A 135 9.71 -9.78 -1.52
CA GLU A 135 10.68 -9.82 -0.42
C GLU A 135 12.13 -9.92 -0.87
N PRO A 136 12.51 -10.77 -1.86
CA PRO A 136 13.87 -10.78 -2.39
C PRO A 136 14.34 -9.40 -2.87
N LEU A 137 13.46 -8.65 -3.53
CA LEU A 137 13.80 -7.30 -4.02
C LEU A 137 13.90 -6.28 -2.88
N LEU A 138 12.99 -6.31 -1.89
CA LEU A 138 13.12 -5.46 -0.70
C LEU A 138 14.46 -5.70 0.00
N ARG A 139 14.86 -6.97 0.17
CA ARG A 139 16.15 -7.34 0.75
C ARG A 139 17.33 -6.88 -0.11
N ALA A 140 17.28 -7.09 -1.42
CA ALA A 140 18.34 -6.69 -2.34
C ALA A 140 18.54 -5.16 -2.38
N LEU A 141 17.45 -4.40 -2.21
CA LEU A 141 17.48 -2.94 -2.15
C LEU A 141 17.81 -2.38 -0.74
N GLY A 142 18.01 -3.25 0.25
CA GLY A 142 18.24 -2.84 1.63
C GLY A 142 17.06 -2.11 2.28
N ILE A 143 15.84 -2.36 1.80
CA ILE A 143 14.62 -1.75 2.33
C ILE A 143 14.07 -2.63 3.45
N PRO A 144 14.03 -2.16 4.70
CA PRO A 144 13.41 -2.91 5.79
C PRO A 144 11.90 -3.01 5.57
N TYR A 145 11.36 -4.16 5.94
CA TYR A 145 9.93 -4.41 5.84
C TYR A 145 9.41 -5.23 7.01
N SER A 146 8.11 -5.14 7.25
CA SER A 146 7.40 -5.94 8.24
C SER A 146 6.04 -6.34 7.67
N PHE A 147 5.52 -7.49 8.14
CA PHE A 147 4.18 -7.93 7.78
C PHE A 147 3.12 -7.24 8.63
N LEU A 148 2.01 -6.85 8.02
CA LEU A 148 0.76 -6.50 8.69
C LEU A 148 -0.19 -7.69 8.56
N ASP A 149 -0.17 -8.55 9.56
CA ASP A 149 -0.86 -9.83 9.63
C ASP A 149 -1.90 -9.91 10.77
N ASP A 150 -1.83 -8.98 11.71
CA ASP A 150 -2.64 -8.96 12.94
C ASP A 150 -3.16 -7.54 13.20
N PRO A 151 -4.48 -7.32 13.19
CA PRO A 151 -5.06 -5.99 13.40
C PRO A 151 -4.67 -5.36 14.74
N ALA A 152 -4.38 -6.15 15.78
CA ALA A 152 -3.94 -5.63 17.06
C ALA A 152 -2.52 -5.01 17.03
N LYS A 153 -1.72 -5.35 16.03
CA LYS A 153 -0.34 -4.86 15.86
C LYS A 153 -0.20 -3.76 14.83
N VAL A 154 -1.24 -3.49 14.04
CA VAL A 154 -1.19 -2.55 12.90
C VAL A 154 -0.70 -1.17 13.34
N GLU A 155 -1.31 -0.58 14.36
CA GLU A 155 -0.97 0.77 14.80
C GLU A 155 0.51 0.88 15.19
N LYS A 156 0.99 -0.06 16.00
CA LYS A 156 2.38 -0.11 16.43
C LYS A 156 3.34 -0.25 15.25
N ARG A 157 3.07 -1.17 14.32
CA ARG A 157 3.95 -1.44 13.17
C ARG A 157 4.00 -0.27 12.19
N ILE A 158 2.88 0.41 11.96
CA ILE A 158 2.86 1.61 11.10
C ILE A 158 3.67 2.74 11.75
N ALA A 159 3.51 2.96 13.06
CA ALA A 159 4.29 3.96 13.78
C ALA A 159 5.79 3.68 13.77
N GLU A 160 6.18 2.40 13.97
CA GLU A 160 7.59 1.97 13.92
C GLU A 160 8.19 2.16 12.52
N ALA A 161 7.49 1.72 11.46
CA ALA A 161 7.95 1.86 10.08
C ALA A 161 8.08 3.33 9.66
N GLN A 162 7.09 4.16 10.02
CA GLN A 162 7.17 5.60 9.76
C GLN A 162 8.33 6.24 10.50
N THR A 163 8.48 5.96 11.81
CA THR A 163 9.57 6.50 12.60
C THR A 163 10.92 6.12 11.99
N TRP A 164 11.07 4.86 11.60
CA TRP A 164 12.29 4.40 10.97
C TRP A 164 12.57 5.11 9.64
N ALA A 165 11.54 5.21 8.76
CA ALA A 165 11.71 5.86 7.45
C ALA A 165 12.15 7.31 7.60
N TYR A 166 11.52 8.07 8.50
CA TYR A 166 11.82 9.49 8.69
C TYR A 166 13.12 9.73 9.45
N SER A 167 13.51 8.88 10.39
CA SER A 167 14.77 9.04 11.12
C SER A 167 15.98 8.61 10.29
N SER A 168 15.83 7.60 9.44
CA SER A 168 16.91 7.14 8.56
C SER A 168 16.95 7.90 7.21
N LEU A 169 15.90 8.63 6.86
CA LEU A 169 15.68 9.22 5.54
C LEU A 169 15.81 8.16 4.43
N HIS A 170 15.06 7.06 4.60
CA HIS A 170 15.14 5.91 3.73
C HIS A 170 13.75 5.24 3.56
N PRO A 171 13.48 4.54 2.44
CA PRO A 171 12.25 3.79 2.26
C PRO A 171 12.06 2.67 3.29
N ALA A 172 10.83 2.48 3.77
CA ALA A 172 10.38 1.35 4.58
C ALA A 172 9.08 0.78 4.01
N ALA A 173 8.89 -0.53 4.10
CA ALA A 173 7.72 -1.21 3.57
C ALA A 173 6.94 -1.98 4.64
N LEU A 174 5.62 -1.96 4.51
CA LEU A 174 4.69 -2.78 5.26
C LEU A 174 3.91 -3.65 4.28
N LEU A 175 3.99 -4.96 4.47
CA LEU A 175 3.33 -5.96 3.62
C LEU A 175 1.99 -6.32 4.25
N LEU A 176 0.89 -5.87 3.63
CA LEU A 176 -0.46 -6.19 4.07
C LEU A 176 -0.80 -7.60 3.60
N THR A 177 -0.92 -8.52 4.55
CA THR A 177 -1.13 -9.93 4.23
C THR A 177 -2.60 -10.27 3.97
N ARG A 178 -2.84 -11.48 3.44
CA ARG A 178 -4.18 -12.01 3.23
C ARG A 178 -4.95 -12.11 4.55
N GLU A 179 -4.29 -12.54 5.61
CA GLU A 179 -4.88 -12.71 6.94
C GLU A 179 -5.43 -11.39 7.50
N LEU A 180 -4.78 -10.26 7.16
CA LEU A 180 -5.28 -8.95 7.55
C LEU A 180 -6.38 -8.44 6.62
N MET A 181 -6.19 -8.56 5.31
CA MET A 181 -6.98 -7.80 4.34
C MET A 181 -8.16 -8.57 3.76
N TRP A 182 -8.15 -9.92 3.81
CA TRP A 182 -9.13 -10.74 3.13
C TRP A 182 -10.07 -11.42 4.10
N GLU A 183 -11.36 -11.34 3.82
CA GLU A 183 -12.40 -12.10 4.53
C GLU A 183 -12.84 -13.26 3.64
N GLU A 184 -12.70 -14.49 4.12
CA GLU A 184 -13.23 -15.63 3.38
C GLU A 184 -14.78 -15.51 3.38
N PRO A 185 -15.43 -15.68 2.22
CA PRO A 185 -16.89 -15.73 2.19
C PRO A 185 -17.38 -16.84 3.12
N ALA A 186 -18.44 -16.56 3.85
CA ALA A 186 -19.08 -17.59 4.68
C ALA A 186 -19.41 -18.83 3.83
N PRO A 187 -19.20 -20.05 4.37
CA PRO A 187 -19.42 -21.29 3.65
C PRO A 187 -20.88 -21.48 3.24
#